data_75123b4043a914ea8b0d2ce300d4e58a
#
_entry.id   75123b4043a914ea8b0d2ce300d4e58a
#
_cell.length_a   1.000
_cell.length_b   1.000
_cell.length_c   1.000
_cell.angle_alpha   90.00
_cell.angle_beta   90.00
_cell.angle_gamma   90.00
#
_symmetry.space_group_name_H-M   'P 1'
#
loop_
_entity.id
_entity.type
_entity.pdbx_description
1 polymer ?
#
loop_
_entity_poly.entity_id
_entity_poly.type
_entity_poly.pdbx_seq_one_letter_code
_entity_poly.pdbx_strand_id
1 'polypeptide(L)'
;ADTALMLQALAGYDPGDLASIRADVPDYVSALYRRTSEFRIGVARSFFFEGLDEDIEEVTDRALAILSDLTATVQDVELPMPTVRVVPVEPYAYHAEYLEQQETRALYQPRVLSRLLTGADIPATTYLEARNELTRVQREIETVFSEVDLLITPTSPLLPATIEEGQNPPDVIASSLRNTSPFDAYGIPTISVPCGFSQDGLPIGIQISGPHLGESAVFALAHAYEQATDWHNQQPSLA
;
A
#
# COMPACT_ATOMS: atom_id res chain seq x y z
N ALA A 1 -12.09 -2.97 11.79
CA ALA A 1 -13.17 -2.02 12.13
C ALA A 1 -12.62 -0.61 12.38
N ASP A 2 -11.59 -0.44 13.19
CA ASP A 2 -11.06 0.87 13.63
C ASP A 2 -10.56 1.73 12.46
N THR A 3 -9.92 1.14 11.46
CA THR A 3 -9.48 1.82 10.23
C THR A 3 -10.66 2.41 9.45
N ALA A 4 -11.79 1.70 9.37
CA ALA A 4 -13.00 2.20 8.72
C ALA A 4 -13.60 3.39 9.48
N LEU A 5 -13.64 3.34 10.83
CA LEU A 5 -14.07 4.45 11.68
C LEU A 5 -13.16 5.67 11.51
N MET A 6 -11.84 5.47 11.48
CA MET A 6 -10.88 6.55 11.27
C MET A 6 -11.07 7.19 9.88
N LEU A 7 -11.15 6.39 8.83
CA LEU A 7 -11.36 6.92 7.47
C LEU A 7 -12.71 7.65 7.36
N GLN A 8 -13.79 7.12 7.98
CA GLN A 8 -15.10 7.79 8.01
C GLN A 8 -15.03 9.19 8.60
N ALA A 9 -14.16 9.40 9.59
CA ALA A 9 -13.98 10.70 10.23
C ALA A 9 -13.06 11.65 9.45
N LEU A 10 -12.11 11.10 8.67
CA LEU A 10 -11.08 11.89 7.98
C LEU A 10 -11.42 12.18 6.51
N ALA A 11 -12.19 11.30 5.85
CA ALA A 11 -12.52 11.44 4.44
C ALA A 11 -13.47 12.63 4.20
N GLY A 12 -13.25 13.31 3.10
CA GLY A 12 -14.09 14.43 2.67
C GLY A 12 -13.34 15.43 1.81
N TYR A 13 -14.07 16.35 1.20
CA TYR A 13 -13.47 17.40 0.39
C TYR A 13 -12.90 18.51 1.26
N ASP A 14 -11.62 18.83 1.09
CA ASP A 14 -10.95 19.98 1.67
C ASP A 14 -10.64 21.03 0.59
N PRO A 15 -11.24 22.23 0.62
CA PRO A 15 -10.92 23.29 -0.35
C PRO A 15 -9.49 23.86 -0.19
N GLY A 16 -8.83 23.62 0.93
CA GLY A 16 -7.43 24.01 1.16
C GLY A 16 -6.42 23.08 0.55
N ASP A 17 -6.82 21.85 0.19
CA ASP A 17 -5.97 20.87 -0.50
C ASP A 17 -6.32 20.80 -1.99
N LEU A 18 -5.38 21.22 -2.85
CA LEU A 18 -5.56 21.20 -4.31
C LEU A 18 -5.70 19.78 -4.89
N ALA A 19 -5.24 18.76 -4.18
CA ALA A 19 -5.38 17.36 -4.59
C ALA A 19 -6.69 16.72 -4.11
N SER A 20 -7.42 17.39 -3.20
CA SER A 20 -8.69 16.90 -2.67
C SER A 20 -9.76 16.86 -3.76
N ILE A 21 -10.50 15.75 -3.85
CA ILE A 21 -11.55 15.54 -4.86
C ILE A 21 -12.95 15.69 -4.26
N ARG A 22 -13.91 16.13 -5.08
CA ARG A 22 -15.32 16.16 -4.69
C ARG A 22 -15.96 14.82 -4.98
N ALA A 23 -15.96 13.95 -3.97
CA ALA A 23 -16.63 12.67 -4.03
C ALA A 23 -17.50 12.48 -2.77
N ASP A 24 -18.59 11.73 -2.92
CA ASP A 24 -19.39 11.34 -1.77
C ASP A 24 -18.58 10.36 -0.90
N VAL A 25 -18.60 10.57 0.41
CA VAL A 25 -17.97 9.66 1.38
C VAL A 25 -18.96 8.56 1.71
N PRO A 26 -18.68 7.30 1.36
CA PRO A 26 -19.54 6.17 1.70
C PRO A 26 -19.63 5.95 3.21
N ASP A 27 -20.63 5.22 3.67
CA ASP A 27 -20.65 4.68 5.03
C ASP A 27 -19.71 3.46 5.11
N TYR A 28 -18.44 3.72 5.43
CA TYR A 28 -17.40 2.68 5.52
C TYR A 28 -17.65 1.71 6.66
N VAL A 29 -18.32 2.13 7.73
CA VAL A 29 -18.64 1.26 8.87
C VAL A 29 -19.70 0.24 8.48
N SER A 30 -20.75 0.67 7.79
CA SER A 30 -21.76 -0.26 7.25
C SER A 30 -21.17 -1.17 6.16
N ALA A 31 -20.19 -0.69 5.39
CA ALA A 31 -19.53 -1.46 4.34
C ALA A 31 -18.76 -2.68 4.88
N LEU A 32 -18.31 -2.69 6.14
CA LEU A 32 -17.66 -3.84 6.79
C LEU A 32 -18.50 -5.12 6.70
N TYR A 33 -19.82 -5.01 6.73
CA TYR A 33 -20.75 -6.14 6.74
C TYR A 33 -21.29 -6.50 5.37
N ARG A 34 -20.71 -5.91 4.30
CA ARG A 34 -21.10 -6.23 2.94
C ARG A 34 -20.72 -7.68 2.61
N ARG A 35 -21.58 -8.36 1.85
CA ARG A 35 -21.33 -9.73 1.38
C ARG A 35 -20.13 -9.76 0.45
N THR A 36 -19.19 -10.68 0.71
CA THR A 36 -17.94 -10.83 -0.06
C THR A 36 -17.96 -12.01 -1.04
N SER A 37 -18.89 -12.94 -0.88
CA SER A 37 -18.97 -14.17 -1.71
C SER A 37 -19.26 -13.92 -3.21
N GLU A 38 -19.39 -12.67 -3.62
CA GLU A 38 -19.56 -12.28 -5.03
C GLU A 38 -18.30 -11.61 -5.59
N PHE A 39 -17.29 -11.32 -4.75
CA PHE A 39 -16.06 -10.67 -5.20
C PHE A 39 -15.18 -11.62 -6.02
N ARG A 40 -14.66 -11.10 -7.11
CA ARG A 40 -13.64 -11.73 -7.96
C ARG A 40 -12.29 -11.20 -7.53
N ILE A 41 -11.38 -12.09 -7.17
CA ILE A 41 -10.06 -11.72 -6.64
C ILE A 41 -8.99 -11.95 -7.71
N GLY A 42 -8.16 -10.95 -7.94
CA GLY A 42 -6.94 -11.03 -8.73
C GLY A 42 -5.71 -11.20 -7.83
N VAL A 43 -4.88 -12.19 -8.08
CA VAL A 43 -3.60 -12.40 -7.41
C VAL A 43 -2.48 -12.01 -8.38
N ALA A 44 -1.72 -10.97 -8.06
CA ALA A 44 -0.61 -10.52 -8.89
C ALA A 44 0.67 -11.28 -8.51
N ARG A 45 0.87 -12.46 -9.12
CA ARG A 45 2.03 -13.29 -8.78
C ARG A 45 3.33 -12.74 -9.33
N SER A 46 3.34 -12.33 -10.60
CA SER A 46 4.52 -11.70 -11.21
C SER A 46 4.99 -10.50 -10.39
N PHE A 47 6.28 -10.40 -10.15
CA PHE A 47 6.93 -9.38 -9.34
C PHE A 47 6.64 -9.48 -7.84
N PHE A 48 5.37 -9.57 -7.39
CA PHE A 48 5.02 -9.46 -5.98
C PHE A 48 5.33 -10.71 -5.17
N PHE A 49 5.33 -11.88 -5.81
CA PHE A 49 5.67 -13.17 -5.17
C PHE A 49 7.10 -13.63 -5.51
N GLU A 50 7.85 -12.87 -6.30
CA GLU A 50 9.23 -13.23 -6.64
C GLU A 50 10.16 -12.99 -5.44
N GLY A 51 10.95 -14.00 -5.07
CA GLY A 51 11.94 -13.90 -3.99
C GLY A 51 11.36 -13.53 -2.64
N LEU A 52 10.18 -14.04 -2.32
CA LEU A 52 9.63 -13.96 -0.97
C LEU A 52 10.49 -14.76 0.02
N ASP A 53 10.54 -14.30 1.26
CA ASP A 53 10.95 -15.11 2.38
C ASP A 53 10.05 -16.36 2.50
N GLU A 54 10.61 -17.52 2.85
CA GLU A 54 9.88 -18.80 2.92
C GLU A 54 8.67 -18.73 3.89
N ASP A 55 8.81 -18.07 5.02
CA ASP A 55 7.71 -17.88 5.97
C ASP A 55 6.59 -17.02 5.39
N ILE A 56 6.94 -15.97 4.63
CA ILE A 56 5.98 -15.09 3.97
C ILE A 56 5.22 -15.84 2.89
N GLU A 57 5.91 -16.64 2.07
CA GLU A 57 5.29 -17.45 1.02
C GLU A 57 4.27 -18.42 1.63
N GLU A 58 4.67 -19.21 2.63
CA GLU A 58 3.79 -20.19 3.29
C GLU A 58 2.56 -19.52 3.92
N VAL A 59 2.76 -18.41 4.65
CA VAL A 59 1.68 -17.68 5.32
C VAL A 59 0.72 -17.05 4.31
N THR A 60 1.26 -16.50 3.22
CA THR A 60 0.46 -15.89 2.15
C THR A 60 -0.38 -16.92 1.41
N ASP A 61 0.15 -18.10 1.12
CA ASP A 61 -0.61 -19.18 0.48
C ASP A 61 -1.76 -19.67 1.36
N ARG A 62 -1.55 -19.78 2.69
CA ARG A 62 -2.65 -20.08 3.64
C ARG A 62 -3.71 -18.98 3.64
N ALA A 63 -3.30 -17.71 3.59
CA ALA A 63 -4.24 -16.59 3.53
C ALA A 63 -5.06 -16.59 2.24
N LEU A 64 -4.44 -16.90 1.09
CA LEU A 64 -5.14 -17.05 -0.19
C LEU A 64 -6.17 -18.17 -0.19
N ALA A 65 -5.90 -19.29 0.49
CA ALA A 65 -6.86 -20.37 0.64
C ALA A 65 -8.11 -19.89 1.43
N ILE A 66 -7.94 -19.16 2.54
CA ILE A 66 -9.04 -18.59 3.31
C ILE A 66 -9.84 -17.57 2.46
N LEU A 67 -9.14 -16.68 1.75
CA LEU A 67 -9.78 -15.70 0.87
C LEU A 67 -10.59 -16.36 -0.26
N SER A 68 -10.12 -17.50 -0.78
CA SER A 68 -10.85 -18.29 -1.79
C SER A 68 -12.18 -18.80 -1.26
N ASP A 69 -12.26 -19.20 0.00
CA ASP A 69 -13.51 -19.66 0.63
C ASP A 69 -14.50 -18.50 0.90
N LEU A 70 -13.99 -17.26 1.00
CA LEU A 70 -14.79 -16.06 1.30
C LEU A 70 -15.30 -15.34 0.06
N THR A 71 -14.86 -15.72 -1.15
CA THR A 71 -15.06 -14.95 -2.39
C THR A 71 -15.59 -15.84 -3.54
N ALA A 72 -15.99 -15.23 -4.66
CA ALA A 72 -16.54 -15.97 -5.80
C ALA A 72 -15.47 -16.73 -6.59
N THR A 73 -14.35 -16.05 -6.85
CA THR A 73 -13.23 -16.57 -7.66
C THR A 73 -11.91 -15.99 -7.21
N VAL A 74 -10.84 -16.76 -7.37
CA VAL A 74 -9.46 -16.29 -7.25
C VAL A 74 -8.72 -16.67 -8.53
N GLN A 75 -8.11 -15.71 -9.20
CA GLN A 75 -7.39 -15.91 -10.46
C GLN A 75 -6.10 -15.10 -10.48
N ASP A 76 -5.11 -15.58 -11.22
CA ASP A 76 -3.88 -14.82 -11.43
C ASP A 76 -4.13 -13.66 -12.41
N VAL A 77 -3.51 -12.52 -12.16
CA VAL A 77 -3.58 -11.32 -12.99
C VAL A 77 -2.20 -10.69 -13.16
N GLU A 78 -1.99 -10.04 -14.30
CA GLU A 78 -0.80 -9.23 -14.53
C GLU A 78 -1.10 -7.75 -14.26
N LEU A 79 -0.18 -7.07 -13.55
CA LEU A 79 -0.31 -5.64 -13.26
C LEU A 79 0.66 -4.81 -14.09
N PRO A 80 0.25 -3.61 -14.54
CA PRO A 80 1.15 -2.68 -15.22
C PRO A 80 2.19 -2.14 -14.23
N MET A 81 3.47 -2.47 -14.42
CA MET A 81 4.51 -2.05 -13.48
C MET A 81 4.96 -0.61 -13.74
N PRO A 82 4.89 0.29 -12.73
CA PRO A 82 5.39 1.63 -12.89
C PRO A 82 6.92 1.67 -12.96
N THR A 83 7.47 2.35 -13.95
CA THR A 83 8.91 2.60 -14.06
C THR A 83 9.36 3.73 -13.14
N VAL A 84 8.45 4.64 -12.81
CA VAL A 84 8.65 5.75 -11.87
C VAL A 84 7.78 5.55 -10.65
N ARG A 85 8.39 5.40 -9.47
CA ARG A 85 7.66 5.14 -8.21
C ARG A 85 7.41 6.41 -7.41
N VAL A 86 8.41 7.29 -7.31
CA VAL A 86 8.34 8.57 -6.59
C VAL A 86 9.13 9.60 -7.37
N VAL A 87 8.53 10.76 -7.59
CA VAL A 87 9.24 11.90 -8.16
C VAL A 87 9.71 12.79 -7.01
N PRO A 88 11.02 12.90 -6.74
CA PRO A 88 11.55 13.68 -5.60
C PRO A 88 11.24 15.17 -5.66
N VAL A 89 10.80 15.68 -6.81
CA VAL A 89 10.48 17.09 -7.04
C VAL A 89 9.35 17.58 -6.13
N GLU A 90 8.27 16.79 -5.97
CA GLU A 90 7.11 17.22 -5.19
C GLU A 90 7.43 17.35 -3.68
N PRO A 91 8.08 16.38 -3.03
CA PRO A 91 8.56 16.56 -1.66
C PRO A 91 9.52 17.72 -1.49
N TYR A 92 10.45 17.92 -2.46
CA TYR A 92 11.34 19.07 -2.42
C TYR A 92 10.56 20.39 -2.50
N ALA A 93 9.66 20.53 -3.46
CA ALA A 93 8.85 21.74 -3.64
C ALA A 93 8.00 22.05 -2.41
N TYR A 94 7.39 21.04 -1.78
CA TYR A 94 6.62 21.20 -0.54
C TYR A 94 7.46 21.73 0.62
N HIS A 95 8.71 21.27 0.74
CA HIS A 95 9.61 21.65 1.82
C HIS A 95 10.53 22.85 1.48
N ALA A 96 10.48 23.40 0.26
CA ALA A 96 11.45 24.39 -0.24
C ALA A 96 11.61 25.60 0.69
N GLU A 97 10.51 26.21 1.14
CA GLU A 97 10.53 27.36 2.05
C GLU A 97 11.25 27.06 3.37
N TYR A 98 11.03 25.87 3.94
CA TYR A 98 11.69 25.44 5.18
C TYR A 98 13.18 25.13 4.97
N LEU A 99 13.56 24.70 3.76
CA LEU A 99 14.94 24.37 3.42
C LEU A 99 15.80 25.61 3.12
N GLU A 100 15.20 26.74 2.75
CA GLU A 100 15.92 28.02 2.52
C GLU A 100 16.40 28.65 3.82
N GLN A 101 15.70 28.46 4.93
CA GLN A 101 16.01 29.01 6.23
C GLN A 101 16.93 28.06 7.01
N GLN A 102 18.09 28.53 7.44
CA GLN A 102 19.08 27.70 8.14
C GLN A 102 18.53 27.09 9.44
N GLU A 103 17.71 27.83 10.16
CA GLU A 103 17.13 27.41 11.45
C GLU A 103 16.16 26.22 11.27
N THR A 104 15.23 26.29 10.31
CA THR A 104 14.27 25.22 10.02
C THR A 104 14.95 24.04 9.32
N ARG A 105 15.91 24.30 8.42
CA ARG A 105 16.71 23.26 7.77
C ARG A 105 17.50 22.42 8.78
N ALA A 106 17.97 23.00 9.87
CA ALA A 106 18.72 22.30 10.92
C ALA A 106 17.86 21.32 11.74
N LEU A 107 16.51 21.41 11.65
CA LEU A 107 15.57 20.50 12.33
C LEU A 107 15.40 19.18 11.58
N TYR A 108 15.79 19.11 10.30
CA TYR A 108 15.70 17.86 9.52
C TYR A 108 16.80 16.89 9.92
N GLN A 109 16.42 15.63 10.07
CA GLN A 109 17.42 14.58 10.19
C GLN A 109 18.27 14.51 8.92
N PRO A 110 19.60 14.29 9.01
CA PRO A 110 20.50 14.32 7.84
C PRO A 110 20.05 13.45 6.67
N ARG A 111 19.53 12.26 6.95
CA ARG A 111 19.02 11.32 5.94
C ARG A 111 17.77 11.86 5.21
N VAL A 112 16.82 12.47 5.95
CA VAL A 112 15.63 13.09 5.38
C VAL A 112 16.03 14.28 4.50
N LEU A 113 16.90 15.15 5.02
CA LEU A 113 17.40 16.30 4.28
C LEU A 113 18.08 15.88 2.97
N SER A 114 18.99 14.89 3.03
CA SER A 114 19.67 14.38 1.83
C SER A 114 18.67 13.87 0.78
N ARG A 115 17.64 13.14 1.20
CA ARG A 115 16.59 12.64 0.31
C ARG A 115 15.77 13.76 -0.31
N LEU A 116 15.37 14.78 0.46
CA LEU A 116 14.63 15.93 -0.07
C LEU A 116 15.44 16.70 -1.12
N LEU A 117 16.73 16.92 -0.85
CA LEU A 117 17.62 17.66 -1.75
C LEU A 117 17.83 16.96 -3.11
N THR A 118 17.56 15.67 -3.25
CA THR A 118 17.61 14.98 -4.57
C THR A 118 16.59 15.53 -5.57
N GLY A 119 15.55 16.22 -5.10
CA GLY A 119 14.52 16.82 -5.95
C GLY A 119 14.87 18.21 -6.48
N ALA A 120 15.95 18.86 -5.96
CA ALA A 120 16.27 20.26 -6.24
C ALA A 120 16.62 20.54 -7.72
N ASP A 121 17.35 19.63 -8.36
CA ASP A 121 17.94 19.85 -9.68
C ASP A 121 17.30 18.97 -10.78
N ILE A 122 16.11 18.44 -10.54
CA ILE A 122 15.40 17.62 -11.55
C ILE A 122 14.78 18.56 -12.60
N PRO A 123 15.08 18.36 -13.91
CA PRO A 123 14.50 19.18 -14.97
C PRO A 123 12.97 19.03 -15.03
N ALA A 124 12.27 20.12 -15.39
CA ALA A 124 10.82 20.09 -15.55
C ALA A 124 10.35 19.07 -16.60
N THR A 125 11.16 18.83 -17.65
CA THR A 125 10.87 17.79 -18.66
C THR A 125 10.84 16.40 -18.06
N THR A 126 11.80 16.05 -17.22
CA THR A 126 11.86 14.78 -16.51
C THR A 126 10.66 14.61 -15.57
N TYR A 127 10.28 15.68 -14.87
CA TYR A 127 9.08 15.66 -14.03
C TYR A 127 7.80 15.42 -14.85
N LEU A 128 7.65 16.10 -15.99
CA LEU A 128 6.48 15.90 -16.87
C LEU A 128 6.42 14.48 -17.46
N GLU A 129 7.55 13.92 -17.84
CA GLU A 129 7.65 12.54 -18.32
C GLU A 129 7.20 11.55 -17.22
N ALA A 130 7.67 11.75 -15.99
CA ALA A 130 7.26 10.94 -14.85
C ALA A 130 5.75 11.05 -14.53
N ARG A 131 5.20 12.26 -14.58
CA ARG A 131 3.75 12.50 -14.41
C ARG A 131 2.91 11.81 -15.49
N ASN A 132 3.36 11.86 -16.74
CA ASN A 132 2.71 11.16 -17.84
C ASN A 132 2.74 9.65 -17.65
N GLU A 133 3.85 9.10 -17.19
CA GLU A 133 3.99 7.68 -16.89
C GLU A 133 3.05 7.24 -15.76
N LEU A 134 2.97 8.00 -14.66
CA LEU A 134 2.01 7.73 -13.59
C LEU A 134 0.56 7.75 -14.11
N THR A 135 0.21 8.73 -14.94
CA THR A 135 -1.13 8.80 -15.53
C THR A 135 -1.42 7.60 -16.44
N ARG A 136 -0.43 7.12 -17.19
CA ARG A 136 -0.55 5.92 -18.03
C ARG A 136 -0.83 4.69 -17.17
N VAL A 137 -0.02 4.47 -16.15
CA VAL A 137 -0.15 3.32 -15.23
C VAL A 137 -1.49 3.34 -14.49
N GLN A 138 -1.95 4.52 -14.04
CA GLN A 138 -3.26 4.69 -13.41
C GLN A 138 -4.43 4.32 -14.31
N ARG A 139 -4.34 4.60 -15.61
CA ARG A 139 -5.35 4.17 -16.59
C ARG A 139 -5.30 2.68 -16.90
N GLU A 140 -4.10 2.12 -16.93
CA GLU A 140 -3.91 0.70 -17.21
C GLU A 140 -4.41 -0.17 -16.06
N ILE A 141 -4.17 0.23 -14.79
CA ILE A 141 -4.68 -0.52 -13.64
C ILE A 141 -6.21 -0.56 -13.59
N GLU A 142 -6.90 0.47 -14.06
CA GLU A 142 -8.36 0.48 -14.16
C GLU A 142 -8.89 -0.65 -15.07
N THR A 143 -8.13 -1.04 -16.09
CA THR A 143 -8.53 -2.14 -16.98
C THR A 143 -8.48 -3.50 -16.28
N VAL A 144 -7.56 -3.70 -15.34
CA VAL A 144 -7.50 -4.92 -14.53
C VAL A 144 -8.77 -5.09 -13.68
N PHE A 145 -9.29 -4.00 -13.14
CA PHE A 145 -10.54 -4.01 -12.35
C PHE A 145 -11.81 -4.25 -13.18
N SER A 146 -11.73 -4.34 -14.51
CA SER A 146 -12.84 -4.85 -15.31
C SER A 146 -13.00 -6.38 -15.18
N GLU A 147 -11.92 -7.09 -14.85
CA GLU A 147 -11.87 -8.55 -14.73
C GLU A 147 -12.03 -9.02 -13.28
N VAL A 148 -11.54 -8.23 -12.31
CA VAL A 148 -11.54 -8.55 -10.87
C VAL A 148 -12.07 -7.37 -10.07
N ASP A 149 -12.53 -7.61 -8.85
CA ASP A 149 -13.07 -6.57 -7.98
C ASP A 149 -12.03 -6.09 -6.96
N LEU A 150 -11.11 -6.97 -6.55
CA LEU A 150 -10.03 -6.69 -5.60
C LEU A 150 -8.75 -7.41 -6.02
N LEU A 151 -7.61 -6.85 -5.61
CA LEU A 151 -6.28 -7.42 -5.81
C LEU A 151 -5.68 -7.86 -4.48
N ILE A 152 -4.92 -8.95 -4.50
CA ILE A 152 -4.22 -9.49 -3.33
C ILE A 152 -2.73 -9.66 -3.65
N THR A 153 -1.89 -9.15 -2.74
CA THR A 153 -0.43 -9.33 -2.76
C THR A 153 0.14 -9.45 -1.34
N PRO A 154 1.32 -10.07 -1.15
CA PRO A 154 2.05 -9.95 0.11
C PRO A 154 2.41 -8.48 0.37
N THR A 155 2.28 -8.01 1.62
CA THR A 155 2.62 -6.62 1.98
C THR A 155 4.11 -6.33 1.82
N SER A 156 4.96 -7.26 2.22
CA SER A 156 6.42 -7.15 2.11
C SER A 156 6.99 -8.46 1.59
N PRO A 157 8.06 -8.42 0.79
CA PRO A 157 8.74 -9.63 0.36
C PRO A 157 9.70 -10.20 1.41
N LEU A 158 10.03 -9.41 2.43
CA LEU A 158 11.02 -9.73 3.45
C LEU A 158 10.42 -9.58 4.85
N LEU A 159 10.88 -10.37 5.78
CA LEU A 159 10.62 -10.18 7.21
C LEU A 159 11.23 -8.84 7.70
N PRO A 160 10.73 -8.29 8.83
CA PRO A 160 11.29 -7.08 9.42
C PRO A 160 12.79 -7.21 9.71
N ALA A 161 13.57 -6.24 9.26
CA ALA A 161 14.98 -6.16 9.59
C ALA A 161 15.20 -5.78 11.06
N THR A 162 16.30 -6.19 11.64
CA THR A 162 16.73 -5.70 12.96
C THR A 162 16.99 -4.20 12.94
N ILE A 163 16.97 -3.55 14.11
CA ILE A 163 17.27 -2.11 14.23
C ILE A 163 18.69 -1.81 13.70
N GLU A 164 19.65 -2.70 13.90
CA GLU A 164 21.02 -2.54 13.43
C GLU A 164 21.11 -2.59 11.90
N GLU A 165 20.47 -3.56 11.27
CA GLU A 165 20.37 -3.69 9.81
C GLU A 165 19.62 -2.50 9.21
N GLY A 166 18.54 -2.02 9.85
CA GLY A 166 17.76 -0.86 9.40
C GLY A 166 18.50 0.47 9.48
N GLN A 167 19.59 0.56 10.27
CA GLN A 167 20.41 1.77 10.35
C GLN A 167 21.41 1.90 9.19
N ASN A 168 21.71 0.85 8.47
CA ASN A 168 22.91 0.79 7.65
C ASN A 168 22.85 0.34 6.20
N PRO A 169 21.76 -0.03 5.54
CA PRO A 169 21.83 0.20 4.10
C PRO A 169 20.54 0.66 3.43
N PRO A 170 20.69 1.44 2.32
CA PRO A 170 19.58 1.86 1.47
C PRO A 170 18.80 0.66 0.86
N ASP A 171 19.44 -0.48 0.71
CA ASP A 171 18.88 -1.64 -0.01
C ASP A 171 17.78 -2.39 0.78
N VAL A 172 17.89 -2.48 2.10
CA VAL A 172 16.87 -3.16 2.94
C VAL A 172 15.54 -2.40 2.93
N ILE A 173 15.57 -1.06 3.00
CA ILE A 173 14.35 -0.25 2.95
C ILE A 173 13.72 -0.29 1.56
N ALA A 174 14.53 -0.19 0.50
CA ALA A 174 14.03 -0.28 -0.87
C ALA A 174 13.39 -1.66 -1.14
N SER A 175 13.99 -2.72 -0.61
CA SER A 175 13.46 -4.07 -0.74
C SER A 175 12.17 -4.26 0.04
N SER A 176 12.06 -3.77 1.28
CA SER A 176 10.82 -3.88 2.07
C SER A 176 9.65 -3.07 1.50
N LEU A 177 9.91 -1.96 0.78
CA LEU A 177 8.88 -1.17 0.10
C LEU A 177 8.52 -1.69 -1.31
N ARG A 178 9.17 -2.74 -1.79
CA ARG A 178 8.98 -3.25 -3.15
C ARG A 178 7.51 -3.52 -3.47
N ASN A 179 6.80 -4.17 -2.56
CA ASN A 179 5.42 -4.61 -2.79
C ASN A 179 4.39 -3.51 -2.50
N THR A 180 4.72 -2.45 -1.76
CA THR A 180 3.78 -1.35 -1.45
C THR A 180 3.88 -0.20 -2.44
N SER A 181 5.09 0.15 -2.90
CA SER A 181 5.32 1.31 -3.77
C SER A 181 4.53 1.31 -5.09
N PRO A 182 4.25 0.18 -5.77
CA PRO A 182 3.43 0.20 -6.97
C PRO A 182 2.00 0.70 -6.73
N PHE A 183 1.42 0.40 -5.56
CA PHE A 183 0.06 0.81 -5.21
C PHE A 183 -0.06 2.32 -4.98
N ASP A 184 1.01 2.98 -4.48
CA ASP A 184 1.09 4.43 -4.42
C ASP A 184 1.04 5.05 -5.83
N ALA A 185 1.75 4.45 -6.79
CA ALA A 185 1.74 4.90 -8.18
C ALA A 185 0.38 4.66 -8.87
N TYR A 186 -0.29 3.55 -8.59
CA TYR A 186 -1.63 3.28 -9.09
C TYR A 186 -2.67 4.27 -8.52
N GLY A 187 -2.44 4.83 -7.34
CA GLY A 187 -3.40 5.73 -6.68
C GLY A 187 -4.69 5.05 -6.27
N ILE A 188 -4.60 3.81 -5.82
CA ILE A 188 -5.75 2.98 -5.42
C ILE A 188 -5.74 2.68 -3.93
N PRO A 189 -6.92 2.52 -3.28
CA PRO A 189 -7.01 2.19 -1.88
C PRO A 189 -6.45 0.80 -1.60
N THR A 190 -5.60 0.72 -0.59
CA THR A 190 -4.95 -0.52 -0.17
C THR A 190 -4.93 -0.62 1.35
N ILE A 191 -5.28 -1.78 1.89
CA ILE A 191 -5.15 -2.12 3.30
C ILE A 191 -4.20 -3.30 3.47
N SER A 192 -3.36 -3.27 4.51
CA SER A 192 -2.63 -4.44 4.96
C SER A 192 -3.30 -5.01 6.20
N VAL A 193 -3.55 -6.31 6.19
CA VAL A 193 -4.11 -7.03 7.34
C VAL A 193 -3.15 -8.14 7.78
N PRO A 194 -3.04 -8.44 9.09
CA PRO A 194 -2.20 -9.53 9.56
C PRO A 194 -2.74 -10.86 9.03
N CYS A 195 -1.85 -11.70 8.49
CA CYS A 195 -2.23 -12.99 7.91
C CYS A 195 -1.49 -14.18 8.52
N GLY A 196 -0.58 -13.94 9.46
CA GLY A 196 0.16 -14.96 10.17
C GLY A 196 1.43 -14.41 10.81
N PHE A 197 2.29 -15.34 11.23
CA PHE A 197 3.57 -15.04 11.86
C PHE A 197 4.66 -15.93 11.25
N SER A 198 5.89 -15.42 11.24
CA SER A 198 7.08 -16.21 10.93
C SER A 198 7.35 -17.26 12.02
N GLN A 199 8.27 -18.18 11.77
CA GLN A 199 8.73 -19.16 12.76
C GLN A 199 9.28 -18.49 14.04
N ASP A 200 9.85 -17.29 13.89
CA ASP A 200 10.35 -16.48 15.01
C ASP A 200 9.27 -15.60 15.67
N GLY A 201 8.02 -15.69 15.24
CA GLY A 201 6.89 -14.96 15.81
C GLY A 201 6.78 -13.51 15.31
N LEU A 202 7.43 -13.15 14.19
CA LEU A 202 7.28 -11.83 13.57
C LEU A 202 5.98 -11.76 12.73
N PRO A 203 5.18 -10.68 12.82
CA PRO A 203 3.93 -10.59 12.11
C PRO A 203 4.12 -10.42 10.60
N ILE A 204 3.29 -11.10 9.82
CA ILE A 204 3.26 -11.04 8.36
C ILE A 204 1.91 -10.48 7.93
N GLY A 205 1.92 -9.60 6.92
CA GLY A 205 0.73 -8.95 6.37
C GLY A 205 0.46 -9.32 4.92
N ILE A 206 -0.83 -9.34 4.57
CA ILE A 206 -1.32 -9.43 3.20
C ILE A 206 -2.02 -8.12 2.81
N GLN A 207 -1.82 -7.65 1.59
CA GLN A 207 -2.47 -6.46 1.06
C GLN A 207 -3.74 -6.82 0.29
N ILE A 208 -4.78 -6.04 0.52
CA ILE A 208 -6.05 -6.05 -0.22
C ILE A 208 -6.20 -4.67 -0.85
N SER A 209 -6.29 -4.61 -2.18
CA SER A 209 -6.40 -3.35 -2.92
C SER A 209 -7.66 -3.34 -3.77
N GLY A 210 -8.31 -2.20 -3.87
CA GLY A 210 -9.53 -2.01 -4.67
C GLY A 210 -9.33 -0.99 -5.80
N PRO A 211 -10.30 -0.83 -6.71
CA PRO A 211 -10.29 0.23 -7.70
C PRO A 211 -10.31 1.61 -7.05
N HIS A 212 -10.04 2.65 -7.82
CA HIS A 212 -10.13 4.02 -7.32
C HIS A 212 -11.47 4.29 -6.63
N LEU A 213 -11.45 4.84 -5.40
CA LEU A 213 -12.61 5.02 -4.52
C LEU A 213 -13.32 3.71 -4.12
N GLY A 214 -12.62 2.58 -4.18
CA GLY A 214 -13.14 1.25 -3.84
C GLY A 214 -12.98 0.84 -2.38
N GLU A 215 -12.74 1.76 -1.46
CA GLU A 215 -12.46 1.51 -0.05
C GLU A 215 -13.51 0.62 0.61
N SER A 216 -14.78 0.78 0.25
CA SER A 216 -15.90 -0.01 0.80
C SER A 216 -15.73 -1.52 0.52
N ALA A 217 -15.27 -1.91 -0.66
CA ALA A 217 -15.03 -3.31 -1.00
C ALA A 217 -13.75 -3.83 -0.29
N VAL A 218 -12.71 -3.01 -0.22
CA VAL A 218 -11.48 -3.30 0.52
C VAL A 218 -11.78 -3.57 1.99
N PHE A 219 -12.55 -2.71 2.64
CA PHE A 219 -12.95 -2.89 4.03
C PHE A 219 -13.82 -4.13 4.25
N ALA A 220 -14.75 -4.41 3.34
CA ALA A 220 -15.61 -5.58 3.43
C ALA A 220 -14.80 -6.88 3.44
N LEU A 221 -13.86 -7.04 2.48
CA LEU A 221 -13.04 -8.24 2.40
C LEU A 221 -12.04 -8.34 3.56
N ALA A 222 -11.41 -7.23 3.94
CA ALA A 222 -10.51 -7.18 5.08
C ALA A 222 -11.22 -7.61 6.37
N HIS A 223 -12.43 -7.10 6.60
CA HIS A 223 -13.22 -7.47 7.76
C HIS A 223 -13.66 -8.94 7.73
N ALA A 224 -14.14 -9.44 6.58
CA ALA A 224 -14.50 -10.85 6.44
C ALA A 224 -13.30 -11.78 6.72
N TYR A 225 -12.10 -11.40 6.28
CA TYR A 225 -10.88 -12.13 6.55
C TYR A 225 -10.51 -12.09 8.06
N GLU A 226 -10.59 -10.93 8.71
CA GLU A 226 -10.38 -10.81 10.16
C GLU A 226 -11.37 -11.66 10.98
N GLN A 227 -12.64 -11.77 10.53
CA GLN A 227 -13.65 -12.61 11.19
C GLN A 227 -13.42 -14.12 10.96
N ALA A 228 -12.73 -14.50 9.91
CA ALA A 228 -12.37 -15.90 9.60
C ALA A 228 -11.04 -16.34 10.25
N THR A 229 -10.31 -15.41 10.89
CA THR A 229 -8.98 -15.64 11.47
C THR A 229 -8.83 -14.96 12.83
N ASP A 230 -7.82 -15.37 13.62
CA ASP A 230 -7.52 -14.79 14.94
C ASP A 230 -6.21 -13.98 14.97
N TRP A 231 -5.63 -13.68 13.80
CA TRP A 231 -4.31 -13.02 13.75
C TRP A 231 -4.29 -11.63 14.38
N HIS A 232 -5.37 -10.86 14.21
CA HIS A 232 -5.53 -9.51 14.73
C HIS A 232 -5.71 -9.46 16.27
N ASN A 233 -6.00 -10.60 16.91
CA ASN A 233 -6.11 -10.74 18.37
C ASN A 233 -4.78 -11.11 19.05
N GLN A 234 -3.76 -11.47 18.26
CA GLN A 234 -2.45 -11.85 18.79
C GLN A 234 -1.72 -10.60 19.31
N GLN A 235 -1.12 -10.72 20.49
CA GLN A 235 -0.33 -9.64 21.09
C GLN A 235 1.08 -10.14 21.38
N PRO A 236 2.11 -9.27 21.25
CA PRO A 236 3.46 -9.64 21.62
C PRO A 236 3.53 -9.94 23.11
N SER A 237 4.31 -10.96 23.49
CA SER A 237 4.66 -11.21 24.89
C SER A 237 5.60 -10.08 25.33
N LEU A 238 5.06 -9.10 26.06
CA LEU A 238 5.86 -8.06 26.68
C LEU A 238 6.50 -8.68 27.94
N ALA A 239 7.82 -8.92 27.88
CA ALA A 239 8.63 -9.36 29.01
C ALA A 239 8.91 -8.22 29.99
#